data_6057bf36633f00862bbc4c132d81a209
#
_entry.id   6057bf36633f00862bbc4c132d81a209
#
_cell.length_a   1.000
_cell.length_b   1.000
_cell.length_c   1.000
_cell.angle_alpha   90.00
_cell.angle_beta   90.00
_cell.angle_gamma   90.00
#
_symmetry.space_group_name_H-M   'P 1'
#
loop_
_entity.id
_entity.type
_entity.pdbx_description
1 polymer ?
#
loop_
_entity_poly.entity_id
_entity_poly.type
_entity_poly.pdbx_seq_one_letter_code
_entity_poly.pdbx_strand_id
1 'polypeptide(L)'
;MPPHEVWPGSIEAMYQEFMEYSYYVSKDTPTEFDQLLFLLLSEECRNLFEYKFKTPKGGHIDFPETRLDRVQKLWERVFPRNKMLRAEGRLLIQSENSEPFNPLRLSSGEKAVLYYIAGVLFAMPNAVILVEDPEFYLHHSIMKSLWDSIENLRKDCTFVYLTHDLDFAA
;
A
#
# COMPACT_ATOMS: atom_id res chain seq x y z
N MET A 1 21.55 17.82 -26.78
CA MET A 1 21.25 17.78 -25.34
C MET A 1 19.78 18.15 -25.21
N PRO A 2 18.90 17.29 -24.72
CA PRO A 2 17.54 17.70 -24.42
C PRO A 2 17.56 18.66 -23.22
N PRO A 3 16.65 19.62 -23.16
CA PRO A 3 16.56 20.56 -22.06
C PRO A 3 16.38 19.80 -20.75
N HIS A 4 16.99 20.29 -19.70
CA HIS A 4 16.78 19.83 -18.34
C HIS A 4 15.31 20.04 -17.99
N GLU A 5 14.51 19.01 -18.17
CA GLU A 5 13.17 19.00 -17.62
C GLU A 5 13.31 19.04 -16.10
N VAL A 6 12.97 20.18 -15.56
CA VAL A 6 12.86 20.42 -14.15
C VAL A 6 11.78 19.47 -13.65
N TRP A 7 12.15 18.49 -12.86
CA TRP A 7 11.19 17.64 -12.17
C TRP A 7 10.24 18.55 -11.38
N PRO A 8 8.93 18.37 -11.51
CA PRO A 8 7.99 19.19 -10.76
C PRO A 8 8.31 19.05 -9.27
N GLY A 9 8.63 20.16 -8.65
CA GLY A 9 9.22 20.20 -7.30
C GLY A 9 8.25 19.97 -6.15
N SER A 10 7.01 19.53 -6.43
CA SER A 10 6.04 19.21 -5.39
C SER A 10 5.48 17.80 -5.58
N ILE A 11 5.14 17.16 -4.46
CA ILE A 11 4.47 15.85 -4.45
C ILE A 11 3.15 15.92 -5.26
N GLU A 12 2.43 17.05 -5.19
CA GLU A 12 1.22 17.31 -5.95
C GLU A 12 1.45 17.26 -7.46
N ALA A 13 2.52 17.88 -7.95
CA ALA A 13 2.80 17.90 -9.38
C ALA A 13 3.21 16.51 -9.89
N MET A 14 4.04 15.80 -9.13
CA MET A 14 4.38 14.40 -9.42
C MET A 14 3.16 13.48 -9.37
N TYR A 15 2.26 13.74 -8.44
CA TYR A 15 1.01 13.04 -8.31
C TYR A 15 0.09 13.29 -9.51
N GLN A 16 -0.09 14.54 -9.93
CA GLN A 16 -0.89 14.88 -11.11
C GLN A 16 -0.31 14.23 -12.39
N GLU A 17 0.99 14.26 -12.57
CA GLU A 17 1.64 13.63 -13.71
C GLU A 17 1.46 12.10 -13.69
N PHE A 18 1.65 11.46 -12.53
CA PHE A 18 1.37 10.04 -12.36
C PHE A 18 -0.10 9.71 -12.66
N MET A 19 -1.01 10.60 -12.29
CA MET A 19 -2.44 10.44 -12.50
C MET A 19 -2.84 10.57 -13.96
N GLU A 20 -2.18 11.43 -14.74
CA GLU A 20 -2.39 11.53 -16.19
C GLU A 20 -1.92 10.28 -16.94
N TYR A 21 -0.85 9.66 -16.50
CA TYR A 21 -0.28 8.45 -17.12
C TYR A 21 -0.82 7.14 -16.55
N SER A 22 -1.35 7.13 -15.35
CA SER A 22 -1.96 5.94 -14.78
C SER A 22 -3.48 5.97 -15.01
N TYR A 23 -4.00 4.93 -15.64
CA TYR A 23 -5.44 4.68 -15.75
C TYR A 23 -6.16 4.52 -14.38
N TYR A 24 -5.59 5.05 -13.30
CA TYR A 24 -6.01 4.79 -11.92
C TYR A 24 -7.00 5.80 -11.37
N VAL A 25 -7.34 6.84 -12.13
CA VAL A 25 -8.12 7.93 -11.56
C VAL A 25 -9.52 7.98 -12.10
N SER A 26 -10.48 7.99 -11.18
CA SER A 26 -11.77 8.60 -11.38
C SER A 26 -11.57 10.08 -11.75
N LYS A 27 -12.22 10.53 -12.81
CA LYS A 27 -11.95 11.83 -13.47
C LYS A 27 -12.14 13.09 -12.58
N ASP A 28 -12.64 12.95 -11.36
CA ASP A 28 -13.13 14.11 -10.63
C ASP A 28 -12.33 14.52 -9.39
N THR A 29 -11.88 13.59 -8.56
CA THR A 29 -10.99 13.88 -7.41
C THR A 29 -10.34 12.59 -6.90
N PRO A 30 -9.01 12.58 -6.68
CA PRO A 30 -8.33 11.40 -6.14
C PRO A 30 -8.83 11.10 -4.73
N THR A 31 -9.20 9.85 -4.51
CA THR A 31 -9.56 9.36 -3.18
C THR A 31 -8.30 9.14 -2.32
N GLU A 32 -8.48 9.03 -1.00
CA GLU A 32 -7.38 8.65 -0.10
C GLU A 32 -6.76 7.31 -0.48
N PHE A 33 -7.54 6.39 -1.03
CA PHE A 33 -7.05 5.11 -1.52
C PHE A 33 -6.14 5.27 -2.74
N ASP A 34 -6.50 6.16 -3.68
CA ASP A 34 -5.65 6.48 -4.84
C ASP A 34 -4.33 7.11 -4.40
N GLN A 35 -4.37 8.04 -3.44
CA GLN A 35 -3.18 8.66 -2.86
C GLN A 35 -2.27 7.63 -2.19
N LEU A 36 -2.84 6.68 -1.47
CA LEU A 36 -2.10 5.61 -0.82
C LEU A 36 -1.39 4.70 -1.83
N LEU A 37 -2.07 4.29 -2.90
CA LEU A 37 -1.47 3.51 -3.98
C LEU A 37 -0.32 4.27 -4.65
N PHE A 38 -0.51 5.57 -4.89
CA PHE A 38 0.54 6.43 -5.42
C PHE A 38 1.76 6.48 -4.50
N LEU A 39 1.56 6.68 -3.20
CA LEU A 39 2.66 6.73 -2.23
C LEU A 39 3.45 5.42 -2.19
N LEU A 40 2.77 4.27 -2.20
CA LEU A 40 3.41 2.96 -2.23
C LEU A 40 4.30 2.79 -3.47
N LEU A 41 3.77 3.11 -4.64
CA LEU A 41 4.51 2.98 -5.90
C LEU A 41 5.64 4.00 -6.02
N SER A 42 5.42 5.24 -5.60
CA SER A 42 6.45 6.29 -5.62
C SER A 42 7.62 5.95 -4.71
N GLU A 43 7.35 5.40 -3.52
CA GLU A 43 8.41 4.96 -2.62
C GLU A 43 9.18 3.78 -3.21
N GLU A 44 8.49 2.81 -3.80
CA GLU A 44 9.12 1.68 -4.47
C GLU A 44 10.06 2.15 -5.59
N CYS A 45 9.58 3.02 -6.46
CA CYS A 45 10.39 3.60 -7.53
C CYS A 45 11.61 4.36 -6.96
N ARG A 46 11.42 5.18 -5.95
CA ARG A 46 12.51 5.91 -5.29
C ARG A 46 13.57 4.96 -4.75
N ASN A 47 13.16 3.92 -4.03
CA ASN A 47 14.07 2.94 -3.45
C ASN A 47 14.86 2.21 -4.54
N LEU A 48 14.23 1.84 -5.65
CA LEU A 48 14.88 1.21 -6.79
C LEU A 48 15.92 2.15 -7.43
N PHE A 49 15.60 3.43 -7.60
CA PHE A 49 16.54 4.43 -8.13
C PHE A 49 17.72 4.64 -7.19
N GLU A 50 17.48 4.88 -5.89
CA GLU A 50 18.55 5.06 -4.92
C GLU A 50 19.49 3.85 -4.90
N TYR A 51 18.92 2.68 -4.96
CA TYR A 51 19.66 1.44 -4.98
C TYR A 51 20.53 1.32 -6.24
N LYS A 52 19.98 1.58 -7.43
CA LYS A 52 20.70 1.56 -8.70
C LYS A 52 21.90 2.51 -8.70
N PHE A 53 21.77 3.68 -8.07
CA PHE A 53 22.84 4.68 -8.05
C PHE A 53 23.89 4.44 -6.95
N LYS A 54 23.50 3.81 -5.85
CA LYS A 54 24.42 3.52 -4.72
C LYS A 54 25.23 2.26 -4.92
N THR A 55 24.90 1.42 -5.90
CA THR A 55 25.53 0.12 -6.09
C THR A 55 26.71 0.19 -7.03
N PRO A 56 27.89 -0.28 -6.64
CA PRO A 56 29.03 -0.44 -7.55
C PRO A 56 28.72 -1.46 -8.66
N LYS A 57 29.17 -1.18 -9.87
CA LYS A 57 28.99 -2.08 -11.00
C LYS A 57 29.62 -3.45 -10.70
N GLY A 58 28.81 -4.50 -10.65
CA GLY A 58 29.28 -5.90 -10.59
C GLY A 58 29.09 -6.63 -9.25
N GLY A 59 28.45 -6.04 -8.24
CA GLY A 59 28.11 -6.73 -7.00
C GLY A 59 26.77 -7.50 -7.08
N HIS A 60 26.71 -8.65 -6.43
CA HIS A 60 25.41 -9.29 -6.13
C HIS A 60 24.75 -8.49 -5.02
N ILE A 61 23.48 -8.15 -5.20
CA ILE A 61 22.85 -7.17 -4.35
C ILE A 61 21.49 -7.69 -3.91
N ASP A 62 21.34 -7.87 -2.59
CA ASP A 62 20.04 -8.11 -1.98
C ASP A 62 19.30 -6.77 -1.87
N PHE A 63 18.14 -6.66 -2.49
CA PHE A 63 17.28 -5.49 -2.33
C PHE A 63 16.72 -5.46 -0.92
N PRO A 64 16.81 -4.33 -0.21
CA PRO A 64 16.16 -4.21 1.09
C PRO A 64 14.65 -4.35 0.94
N GLU A 65 14.02 -5.00 1.91
CA GLU A 65 12.57 -5.14 1.95
C GLU A 65 11.89 -3.76 1.97
N THR A 66 11.02 -3.53 1.00
CA THR A 66 10.27 -2.28 0.88
C THR A 66 8.96 -2.32 1.67
N ARG A 67 8.28 -1.16 1.84
CA ARG A 67 6.93 -1.15 2.40
C ARG A 67 5.96 -1.93 1.51
N LEU A 68 6.10 -1.82 0.21
CA LEU A 68 5.26 -2.56 -0.73
C LEU A 68 5.46 -4.08 -0.60
N ASP A 69 6.67 -4.56 -0.31
CA ASP A 69 6.91 -5.98 -0.02
C ASP A 69 6.14 -6.44 1.24
N ARG A 70 6.14 -5.60 2.28
CA ARG A 70 5.40 -5.90 3.52
C ARG A 70 3.89 -5.88 3.30
N VAL A 71 3.40 -4.90 2.55
CA VAL A 71 1.98 -4.83 2.14
C VAL A 71 1.61 -6.11 1.39
N GLN A 72 2.39 -6.49 0.39
CA GLN A 72 2.14 -7.70 -0.40
C GLN A 72 2.11 -8.96 0.47
N LYS A 73 3.11 -9.15 1.34
CA LYS A 73 3.17 -10.31 2.23
C LYS A 73 1.94 -10.42 3.13
N LEU A 74 1.50 -9.31 3.70
CA LEU A 74 0.35 -9.32 4.59
C LEU A 74 -0.96 -9.47 3.80
N TRP A 75 -1.09 -8.77 2.68
CA TRP A 75 -2.22 -8.91 1.77
C TRP A 75 -2.43 -10.36 1.33
N GLU A 76 -1.38 -11.03 0.84
CA GLU A 76 -1.45 -12.41 0.37
C GLU A 76 -1.68 -13.44 1.50
N ARG A 77 -1.38 -13.06 2.74
CA ARG A 77 -1.75 -13.86 3.92
C ARG A 77 -3.24 -13.77 4.22
N VAL A 78 -3.82 -12.57 4.12
CA VAL A 78 -5.26 -12.34 4.35
C VAL A 78 -6.10 -12.87 3.20
N PHE A 79 -5.62 -12.69 1.97
CA PHE A 79 -6.27 -13.14 0.74
C PHE A 79 -5.36 -14.08 -0.07
N PRO A 80 -5.24 -15.37 0.32
CA PRO A 80 -4.29 -16.29 -0.33
C PRO A 80 -4.55 -16.53 -1.83
N ARG A 81 -5.80 -16.28 -2.28
CA ARG A 81 -6.21 -16.42 -3.69
C ARG A 81 -5.98 -15.17 -4.52
N ASN A 82 -5.62 -14.06 -3.90
CA ASN A 82 -5.42 -12.77 -4.56
C ASN A 82 -3.94 -12.39 -4.48
N LYS A 83 -3.23 -12.56 -5.59
CA LYS A 83 -1.81 -12.20 -5.70
C LYS A 83 -1.66 -10.73 -6.03
N MET A 84 -0.67 -10.09 -5.42
CA MET A 84 -0.29 -8.72 -5.73
C MET A 84 0.90 -8.75 -6.71
N LEU A 85 0.71 -8.17 -7.88
CA LEU A 85 1.70 -8.17 -8.95
C LEU A 85 2.20 -6.75 -9.20
N ARG A 86 3.47 -6.65 -9.59
CA ARG A 86 4.13 -5.40 -10.02
C ARG A 86 4.51 -5.55 -11.47
N ALA A 87 3.83 -4.87 -12.35
CA ALA A 87 4.07 -4.95 -13.79
C ALA A 87 4.00 -3.56 -14.42
N GLU A 88 4.96 -3.22 -15.26
CA GLU A 88 4.98 -1.96 -16.02
C GLU A 88 4.82 -0.70 -15.16
N GLY A 89 5.42 -0.67 -13.97
CA GLY A 89 5.30 0.44 -13.02
C GLY A 89 3.92 0.55 -12.35
N ARG A 90 3.10 -0.50 -12.43
CA ARG A 90 1.75 -0.56 -11.88
C ARG A 90 1.64 -1.66 -10.82
N LEU A 91 0.71 -1.43 -9.89
CA LEU A 91 0.25 -2.46 -8.98
C LEU A 91 -1.00 -3.10 -9.57
N LEU A 92 -1.01 -4.41 -9.68
CA LEU A 92 -2.14 -5.19 -10.18
C LEU A 92 -2.49 -6.27 -9.15
N ILE A 93 -3.75 -6.66 -9.15
CA ILE A 93 -4.24 -7.80 -8.38
C ILE A 93 -4.62 -8.90 -9.35
N GLN A 94 -4.22 -10.12 -9.05
CA GLN A 94 -4.61 -11.30 -9.78
C GLN A 94 -5.31 -12.28 -8.85
N SER A 95 -6.60 -12.46 -9.06
CA SER A 95 -7.35 -13.52 -8.39
C SER A 95 -7.15 -14.85 -9.11
N GLU A 96 -7.41 -15.94 -8.41
CA GLU A 96 -7.33 -17.29 -8.97
C GLU A 96 -8.17 -17.40 -10.24
N ASN A 97 -7.57 -17.87 -11.33
CA ASN A 97 -8.22 -18.01 -12.65
C ASN A 97 -8.73 -16.71 -13.31
N SER A 98 -8.18 -15.56 -12.94
CA SER A 98 -8.54 -14.28 -13.57
C SER A 98 -7.33 -13.59 -14.20
N GLU A 99 -7.60 -12.73 -15.20
CA GLU A 99 -6.59 -11.78 -15.67
C GLU A 99 -6.27 -10.75 -14.58
N PRO A 100 -5.01 -10.26 -14.52
CA PRO A 100 -4.64 -9.19 -13.61
C PRO A 100 -5.51 -7.95 -13.82
N PHE A 101 -5.92 -7.33 -12.72
CA PHE A 101 -6.79 -6.16 -12.75
C PHE A 101 -6.30 -5.07 -11.79
N ASN A 102 -6.78 -3.86 -12.02
CA ASN A 102 -6.47 -2.68 -11.24
C ASN A 102 -7.04 -2.79 -9.81
N PRO A 103 -6.27 -2.45 -8.74
CA PRO A 103 -6.75 -2.43 -7.35
C PRO A 103 -8.02 -1.62 -7.11
N LEU A 104 -8.34 -0.66 -7.96
CA LEU A 104 -9.62 0.09 -7.88
C LEU A 104 -10.86 -0.78 -8.10
N ARG A 105 -10.70 -1.96 -8.67
CA ARG A 105 -11.78 -2.93 -8.87
C ARG A 105 -11.99 -3.87 -7.68
N LEU A 106 -11.16 -3.78 -6.65
CA LEU A 106 -11.33 -4.50 -5.40
C LEU A 106 -12.69 -4.17 -4.76
N SER A 107 -13.27 -5.13 -4.06
CA SER A 107 -14.44 -4.91 -3.21
C SER A 107 -14.13 -3.91 -2.08
N SER A 108 -15.14 -3.34 -1.45
CA SER A 108 -14.96 -2.40 -0.34
C SER A 108 -14.15 -3.00 0.81
N GLY A 109 -14.40 -4.27 1.16
CA GLY A 109 -13.65 -4.97 2.20
C GLY A 109 -12.17 -5.18 1.83
N GLU A 110 -11.90 -5.61 0.60
CA GLU A 110 -10.52 -5.75 0.12
C GLU A 110 -9.80 -4.41 0.09
N LYS A 111 -10.45 -3.33 -0.37
CA LYS A 111 -9.86 -1.98 -0.32
C LYS A 111 -9.56 -1.54 1.10
N ALA A 112 -10.48 -1.80 2.05
CA ALA A 112 -10.28 -1.48 3.45
C ALA A 112 -9.06 -2.20 4.03
N VAL A 113 -8.92 -3.50 3.78
CA VAL A 113 -7.74 -4.27 4.20
C VAL A 113 -6.45 -3.69 3.63
N LEU A 114 -6.41 -3.41 2.34
CA LEU A 114 -5.23 -2.81 1.70
C LEU A 114 -4.91 -1.43 2.28
N TYR A 115 -5.94 -0.62 2.52
CA TYR A 115 -5.81 0.71 3.12
C TYR A 115 -5.24 0.64 4.54
N TYR A 116 -5.76 -0.25 5.39
CA TYR A 116 -5.28 -0.42 6.76
C TYR A 116 -3.81 -0.88 6.80
N ILE A 117 -3.47 -1.92 6.04
CA ILE A 117 -2.09 -2.43 6.00
C ILE A 117 -1.12 -1.33 5.54
N ALA A 118 -1.43 -0.67 4.44
CA ALA A 118 -0.55 0.32 3.85
C ALA A 118 -0.49 1.60 4.71
N GLY A 119 -1.63 2.11 5.19
CA GLY A 119 -1.71 3.31 6.02
C GLY A 119 -0.87 3.18 7.30
N VAL A 120 -0.99 2.04 7.98
CA VAL A 120 -0.20 1.77 9.20
C VAL A 120 1.30 1.72 8.92
N LEU A 121 1.71 1.23 7.75
CA LEU A 121 3.13 1.20 7.37
C LEU A 121 3.70 2.59 7.08
N PHE A 122 2.86 3.57 6.75
CA PHE A 122 3.28 4.96 6.57
C PHE A 122 3.27 5.79 7.86
N ALA A 123 2.68 5.27 8.95
CA ALA A 123 2.70 5.96 10.23
C ALA A 123 4.14 6.17 10.73
N MET A 124 4.36 7.29 11.42
CA MET A 124 5.65 7.61 12.03
C MET A 124 6.06 6.55 13.06
N PRO A 125 7.36 6.33 13.29
CA PRO A 125 7.81 5.47 14.38
C PRO A 125 7.26 5.95 15.73
N ASN A 126 6.86 5.00 16.58
CA ASN A 126 6.28 5.25 17.91
C ASN A 126 4.99 6.09 17.89
N ALA A 127 4.26 6.07 16.78
CA ALA A 127 3.00 6.79 16.67
C ALA A 127 1.89 6.13 17.52
N VAL A 128 0.94 6.95 17.92
CA VAL A 128 -0.37 6.46 18.38
C VAL A 128 -1.31 6.41 17.19
N ILE A 129 -1.81 5.23 16.87
CA ILE A 129 -2.70 4.98 15.74
C ILE A 129 -4.11 4.79 16.30
N LEU A 130 -4.99 5.72 15.97
CA LEU A 130 -6.40 5.65 16.33
C LEU A 130 -7.16 4.96 15.19
N VAL A 131 -7.86 3.91 15.50
CA VAL A 131 -8.69 3.15 14.56
C VAL A 131 -10.14 3.22 15.03
N GLU A 132 -10.97 3.86 14.24
CA GLU A 132 -12.40 3.93 14.44
C GLU A 132 -13.08 2.85 13.60
N ASP A 133 -14.03 2.13 14.22
CA ASP A 133 -14.79 1.03 13.62
C ASP A 133 -13.89 0.01 12.86
N PRO A 134 -12.93 -0.65 13.54
CA PRO A 134 -12.00 -1.61 12.91
C PRO A 134 -12.70 -2.78 12.21
N GLU A 135 -13.94 -3.03 12.53
CA GLU A 135 -14.84 -4.02 11.93
C GLU A 135 -15.46 -3.57 10.60
N PHE A 136 -15.42 -2.27 10.29
CA PHE A 136 -16.15 -1.72 9.14
C PHE A 136 -15.64 -2.31 7.81
N TYR A 137 -16.56 -2.81 7.00
CA TYR A 137 -16.31 -3.54 5.75
C TYR A 137 -15.59 -4.89 5.90
N LEU A 138 -15.26 -5.34 7.11
CA LEU A 138 -14.53 -6.59 7.33
C LEU A 138 -15.47 -7.72 7.75
N HIS A 139 -15.16 -8.92 7.26
CA HIS A 139 -15.81 -10.11 7.75
C HIS A 139 -15.14 -10.56 9.07
N HIS A 140 -15.92 -10.98 10.07
CA HIS A 140 -15.40 -11.40 11.39
C HIS A 140 -14.25 -12.41 11.29
N SER A 141 -14.28 -13.32 10.30
CA SER A 141 -13.25 -14.37 10.16
C SER A 141 -11.84 -13.83 9.85
N ILE A 142 -11.73 -12.62 9.30
CA ILE A 142 -10.43 -12.02 8.94
C ILE A 142 -10.04 -10.88 9.89
N MET A 143 -10.98 -10.29 10.58
CA MET A 143 -10.81 -9.07 11.37
C MET A 143 -9.71 -9.22 12.44
N LYS A 144 -9.88 -10.17 13.37
CA LYS A 144 -8.89 -10.40 14.44
C LYS A 144 -7.51 -10.73 13.89
N SER A 145 -7.44 -11.66 12.94
CA SER A 145 -6.17 -12.06 12.33
C SER A 145 -5.48 -10.92 11.57
N LEU A 146 -6.26 -10.03 10.96
CA LEU A 146 -5.74 -8.85 10.28
C LEU A 146 -5.10 -7.89 11.29
N TRP A 147 -5.83 -7.49 12.33
CA TRP A 147 -5.34 -6.53 13.31
C TRP A 147 -4.18 -7.07 14.12
N ASP A 148 -4.21 -8.34 14.56
CA ASP A 148 -3.05 -9.01 15.18
C ASP A 148 -1.80 -8.95 14.28
N SER A 149 -2.01 -9.14 12.97
CA SER A 149 -0.92 -9.09 12.00
C SER A 149 -0.38 -7.68 11.79
N ILE A 150 -1.24 -6.68 11.76
CA ILE A 150 -0.90 -5.26 11.66
C ILE A 150 -0.13 -4.80 12.90
N GLU A 151 -0.60 -5.13 14.09
CA GLU A 151 0.08 -4.81 15.36
C GLU A 151 1.47 -5.47 15.42
N ASN A 152 1.56 -6.74 15.03
CA ASN A 152 2.84 -7.43 14.97
C ASN A 152 3.82 -6.81 13.98
N LEU A 153 3.32 -6.18 12.93
CA LEU A 153 4.13 -5.48 11.92
C LEU A 153 4.67 -4.14 12.46
N ARG A 154 3.95 -3.50 13.38
CA ARG A 154 4.27 -2.17 13.94
C ARG A 154 4.25 -2.18 15.46
N LYS A 155 5.04 -3.06 16.06
CA LYS A 155 5.23 -3.16 17.53
C LYS A 155 5.77 -1.89 18.18
N ASP A 156 6.30 -1.00 17.37
CA ASP A 156 6.77 0.33 17.79
C ASP A 156 5.62 1.32 18.01
N CYS A 157 4.43 1.04 17.47
CA CYS A 157 3.26 1.91 17.57
C CYS A 157 2.30 1.45 18.67
N THR A 158 1.51 2.39 19.15
CA THR A 158 0.39 2.12 20.09
C THR A 158 -0.92 2.19 19.31
N PHE A 159 -1.70 1.13 19.36
CA PHE A 159 -3.02 1.11 18.73
C PHE A 159 -4.12 1.41 19.75
N VAL A 160 -5.06 2.25 19.37
CA VAL A 160 -6.25 2.59 20.13
C VAL A 160 -7.46 2.36 19.25
N TYR A 161 -8.34 1.46 19.65
CA TYR A 161 -9.52 1.09 18.90
C TYR A 161 -10.78 1.69 19.52
N LEU A 162 -11.62 2.29 18.68
CA LEU A 162 -12.99 2.64 18.99
C LEU A 162 -13.88 1.69 18.22
N THR A 163 -14.58 0.81 18.93
CA THR A 163 -15.40 -0.23 18.29
C THR A 163 -16.75 -0.37 18.98
N HIS A 164 -17.75 -0.73 18.19
CA HIS A 164 -19.06 -1.16 18.66
C HIS A 164 -19.19 -2.69 18.68
N ASP A 165 -18.19 -3.42 18.20
CA ASP A 165 -18.15 -4.87 18.18
C ASP A 165 -17.57 -5.41 19.50
N LEU A 166 -18.42 -6.05 20.30
CA LEU A 166 -18.04 -6.61 21.61
C LEU A 166 -17.09 -7.81 21.48
N ASP A 167 -17.17 -8.57 20.39
CA ASP A 167 -16.28 -9.71 20.14
C ASP A 167 -14.88 -9.26 19.77
N PHE A 168 -14.77 -8.08 19.14
CA PHE A 168 -13.47 -7.47 18.86
C PHE A 168 -12.85 -6.86 20.11
N ALA A 169 -13.65 -6.30 21.00
CA ALA A 169 -13.19 -5.63 22.23
C ALA A 169 -12.75 -6.61 23.34
N ALA A 170 -13.08 -7.91 23.24
CA ALA A 170 -12.79 -8.94 24.23
C ALA A 170 -11.47 -9.66 23.96
#